data_bdbd13628123a692e014863eb19e2d2c
#
_entry.id   bdbd13628123a692e014863eb19e2d2c
#
_cell.length_a   1.000
_cell.length_b   1.000
_cell.length_c   1.000
_cell.angle_alpha   90.00
_cell.angle_beta   90.00
_cell.angle_gamma   90.00
#
_symmetry.space_group_name_H-M   'P 1'
#
loop_
_entity.id
_entity.type
_entity.pdbx_description
1 polymer ?
#
loop_
_entity_poly.entity_id
_entity_poly.type
_entity_poly.pdbx_seq_one_letter_code
_entity_poly.pdbx_strand_id
1 'polypeptide(L)'
;MKKLFLLLSTILLLAIESNATIWNVGATQIYTLPSQIRMLVQDGDTIYIDGGIYTNDATKWTKKNLIFIGLGVGNNRTILQYTGAIPNGKGIFVFESPGTCDNPYLENIVFDGAQVSDANGANGAGIRYQANNITVNNCKFMNCQNGILEGHGSVTASNVIIINSEFENNGYQIQNDPTYSGYEHNIYISASADTLIVNNCYFHHPRGQANSLKTRAQRSYILYNLIDEEAAGYGSWEINIAQGGLTIIMGNIIIQGAAGANHGIVGYDAATNALEDFYFVNNTVINQYVGNIKYFNIAPAAGINTFKIYNNIFASVVGANNTMFTGNIPSILDSSNNIIAIDYLTLGFTNPSIQNYSLTAASAAAIDQGTNAGITNTAYSLTPVNMFQSFPSALLPRFIIGGSIDIGAYEFGLTPGAEEIELLEAISVFPNPTNGQFTISLPIENATIIVLDMLGKQLLKIETTQKLTNLQLDKNGIYFLYIKTSQGTTTRKLIVNR
;
A
#
# COMPACT_ATOMS: atom_id res chain seq x y z
N MET A 1 -25.80 37.69 -64.38
CA MET A 1 -25.74 37.78 -62.92
C MET A 1 -26.18 36.45 -62.34
N LYS A 2 -25.20 35.60 -62.01
CA LYS A 2 -25.46 34.27 -61.42
C LYS A 2 -25.34 34.41 -59.91
N LYS A 3 -26.43 34.19 -59.16
CA LYS A 3 -26.44 34.19 -57.69
C LYS A 3 -25.89 32.82 -57.24
N LEU A 4 -24.76 32.87 -56.55
CA LEU A 4 -24.14 31.74 -55.87
C LEU A 4 -24.85 31.55 -54.53
N PHE A 5 -25.58 30.44 -54.35
CA PHE A 5 -26.13 30.03 -53.05
C PHE A 5 -25.03 29.27 -52.28
N LEU A 6 -24.54 29.90 -51.20
CA LEU A 6 -23.62 29.28 -50.25
C LEU A 6 -24.47 28.52 -49.24
N LEU A 7 -24.46 27.19 -49.33
CA LEU A 7 -25.08 26.30 -48.33
C LEU A 7 -24.13 26.13 -47.14
N LEU A 8 -24.38 26.83 -46.04
CA LEU A 8 -23.67 26.68 -44.81
C LEU A 8 -24.21 25.44 -44.08
N SER A 9 -23.57 24.31 -44.18
CA SER A 9 -23.89 23.12 -43.38
C SER A 9 -23.27 23.29 -41.99
N THR A 10 -24.09 23.70 -41.02
CA THR A 10 -23.77 23.71 -39.59
C THR A 10 -23.71 22.23 -39.13
N ILE A 11 -22.51 21.67 -39.01
CA ILE A 11 -22.30 20.41 -38.30
C ILE A 11 -22.50 20.75 -36.83
N LEU A 12 -23.66 20.37 -36.28
CA LEU A 12 -23.91 20.37 -34.85
C LEU A 12 -23.12 19.23 -34.26
N LEU A 13 -21.92 19.50 -33.74
CA LEU A 13 -21.22 18.58 -32.87
C LEU A 13 -22.04 18.49 -31.59
N LEU A 14 -22.88 17.46 -31.50
CA LEU A 14 -23.43 17.01 -30.23
C LEU A 14 -22.24 16.45 -29.45
N ALA A 15 -21.72 17.22 -28.49
CA ALA A 15 -20.90 16.67 -27.44
C ALA A 15 -21.81 15.70 -26.68
N ILE A 16 -21.70 14.42 -26.95
CA ILE A 16 -22.28 13.38 -26.11
C ILE A 16 -21.44 13.45 -24.85
N GLU A 17 -21.94 14.09 -23.81
CA GLU A 17 -21.41 13.92 -22.47
C GLU A 17 -21.59 12.44 -22.15
N SER A 18 -20.51 11.68 -22.17
CA SER A 18 -20.50 10.29 -21.71
C SER A 18 -20.67 10.33 -20.20
N ASN A 19 -21.89 10.22 -19.74
CA ASN A 19 -22.14 9.96 -18.32
C ASN A 19 -21.56 8.58 -17.97
N ALA A 20 -20.74 8.52 -16.93
CA ALA A 20 -20.21 7.26 -16.43
C ALA A 20 -21.37 6.30 -16.12
N THR A 21 -21.29 5.09 -16.65
CA THR A 21 -22.31 4.05 -16.48
C THR A 21 -21.94 3.16 -15.30
N ILE A 22 -22.97 2.69 -14.59
CA ILE A 22 -22.83 1.68 -13.53
C ILE A 22 -23.16 0.32 -14.12
N TRP A 23 -22.23 -0.61 -13.98
CA TRP A 23 -22.37 -2.01 -14.36
C TRP A 23 -22.46 -2.88 -13.12
N ASN A 24 -23.47 -3.76 -13.05
CA ASN A 24 -23.60 -4.74 -11.99
C ASN A 24 -23.27 -6.13 -12.52
N VAL A 25 -22.35 -6.81 -11.85
CA VAL A 25 -21.89 -8.17 -12.19
C VAL A 25 -22.13 -9.08 -11.00
N GLY A 26 -22.77 -10.24 -11.23
CA GLY A 26 -23.07 -11.18 -10.16
C GLY A 26 -23.95 -12.33 -10.61
N ALA A 27 -24.07 -13.35 -9.78
CA ALA A 27 -24.82 -14.57 -10.12
C ALA A 27 -26.31 -14.31 -10.47
N THR A 28 -26.90 -13.23 -9.96
CA THR A 28 -28.29 -12.83 -10.22
C THR A 28 -28.40 -11.63 -11.15
N GLN A 29 -27.28 -11.11 -11.64
CA GLN A 29 -27.22 -9.97 -12.54
C GLN A 29 -27.31 -10.42 -14.03
N ILE A 30 -27.52 -9.47 -14.93
CA ILE A 30 -27.49 -9.74 -16.38
C ILE A 30 -26.13 -10.28 -16.81
N TYR A 31 -25.07 -9.73 -16.21
CA TYR A 31 -23.70 -10.18 -16.43
C TYR A 31 -23.21 -10.95 -15.21
N THR A 32 -22.86 -12.21 -15.44
CA THR A 32 -22.44 -13.11 -14.36
C THR A 32 -20.95 -13.16 -14.13
N LEU A 33 -20.16 -12.63 -15.09
CA LEU A 33 -18.70 -12.59 -15.05
C LEU A 33 -18.18 -11.21 -15.47
N PRO A 34 -17.15 -10.67 -14.83
CA PRO A 34 -16.51 -9.40 -15.22
C PRO A 34 -16.09 -9.33 -16.68
N SER A 35 -15.59 -10.43 -17.25
CA SER A 35 -15.14 -10.47 -18.66
C SER A 35 -16.25 -10.18 -19.68
N GLN A 36 -17.51 -10.43 -19.34
CA GLN A 36 -18.64 -10.22 -20.24
C GLN A 36 -18.88 -8.75 -20.61
N ILE A 37 -18.51 -7.84 -19.70
CA ILE A 37 -18.70 -6.40 -19.91
C ILE A 37 -17.46 -5.68 -20.45
N ARG A 38 -16.33 -6.35 -20.61
CA ARG A 38 -15.05 -5.73 -20.98
C ARG A 38 -15.09 -4.89 -22.26
N MET A 39 -15.92 -5.27 -23.22
CA MET A 39 -16.09 -4.56 -24.49
C MET A 39 -17.23 -3.53 -24.45
N LEU A 40 -18.01 -3.53 -23.39
CA LEU A 40 -19.19 -2.66 -23.23
C LEU A 40 -18.85 -1.40 -22.43
N VAL A 41 -17.98 -1.53 -21.43
CA VAL A 41 -17.58 -0.42 -20.58
C VAL A 41 -16.95 0.73 -21.37
N GLN A 42 -17.14 1.94 -20.87
CA GLN A 42 -16.55 3.18 -21.38
C GLN A 42 -15.61 3.80 -20.34
N ASP A 43 -14.85 4.80 -20.74
CA ASP A 43 -13.99 5.56 -19.85
C ASP A 43 -14.80 6.15 -18.68
N GLY A 44 -14.35 5.97 -17.45
CA GLY A 44 -14.99 6.47 -16.25
C GLY A 44 -16.09 5.59 -15.66
N ASP A 45 -16.43 4.46 -16.29
CA ASP A 45 -17.49 3.58 -15.80
C ASP A 45 -17.13 2.94 -14.43
N THR A 46 -18.19 2.66 -13.65
CA THR A 46 -18.08 1.96 -12.38
C THR A 46 -18.64 0.54 -12.51
N ILE A 47 -17.90 -0.44 -12.06
CA ILE A 47 -18.23 -1.86 -12.07
C ILE A 47 -18.41 -2.33 -10.62
N TYR A 48 -19.63 -2.61 -10.22
CA TYR A 48 -19.95 -3.29 -8.98
C TYR A 48 -19.99 -4.80 -9.21
N ILE A 49 -19.25 -5.54 -8.38
CA ILE A 49 -19.16 -7.00 -8.48
C ILE A 49 -19.73 -7.57 -7.18
N ASP A 50 -20.84 -8.31 -7.27
CA ASP A 50 -21.49 -8.92 -6.11
C ASP A 50 -20.53 -9.86 -5.36
N GLY A 51 -20.85 -10.17 -4.12
CA GLY A 51 -20.11 -11.19 -3.36
C GLY A 51 -20.31 -12.58 -3.98
N GLY A 52 -19.23 -13.37 -3.98
CA GLY A 52 -19.21 -14.71 -4.56
C GLY A 52 -17.86 -15.05 -5.20
N ILE A 53 -17.76 -16.30 -5.72
CA ILE A 53 -16.54 -16.79 -6.37
C ILE A 53 -16.76 -16.79 -7.89
N TYR A 54 -15.93 -16.07 -8.60
CA TYR A 54 -15.89 -15.96 -10.05
C TYR A 54 -14.71 -16.80 -10.57
N THR A 55 -15.01 -18.04 -10.97
CA THR A 55 -13.98 -19.01 -11.31
C THR A 55 -13.53 -18.89 -12.76
N ASN A 56 -12.22 -18.86 -12.98
CA ASN A 56 -11.56 -18.88 -14.29
C ASN A 56 -11.97 -17.70 -15.20
N ASP A 57 -12.23 -16.53 -14.62
CA ASP A 57 -12.50 -15.31 -15.35
C ASP A 57 -11.30 -14.38 -15.31
N ALA A 58 -10.54 -14.31 -16.40
CA ALA A 58 -9.38 -13.43 -16.55
C ALA A 58 -9.63 -12.43 -17.70
N THR A 59 -9.38 -11.14 -17.44
CA THR A 59 -9.83 -10.06 -18.31
C THR A 59 -8.74 -9.04 -18.58
N LYS A 60 -8.63 -8.62 -19.86
CA LYS A 60 -7.86 -7.43 -20.26
C LYS A 60 -8.80 -6.23 -20.38
N TRP A 61 -8.52 -5.20 -19.61
CA TRP A 61 -9.26 -3.93 -19.61
C TRP A 61 -8.60 -2.91 -20.54
N THR A 62 -9.40 -2.17 -21.30
CA THR A 62 -8.92 -1.24 -22.34
C THR A 62 -9.53 0.15 -22.23
N LYS A 63 -10.09 0.47 -21.08
CA LYS A 63 -10.68 1.78 -20.79
C LYS A 63 -10.01 2.41 -19.58
N LYS A 64 -9.92 3.71 -19.58
CA LYS A 64 -9.32 4.48 -18.47
C LYS A 64 -10.33 4.90 -17.43
N ASN A 65 -9.83 5.23 -16.24
CA ASN A 65 -10.63 5.72 -15.12
C ASN A 65 -11.73 4.74 -14.69
N LEU A 66 -11.56 3.43 -14.94
CA LEU A 66 -12.53 2.41 -14.50
C LEU A 66 -12.45 2.25 -12.97
N ILE A 67 -13.63 2.12 -12.35
CA ILE A 67 -13.76 1.89 -10.91
C ILE A 67 -14.37 0.50 -10.71
N PHE A 68 -13.64 -0.37 -9.99
CA PHE A 68 -14.08 -1.73 -9.65
C PHE A 68 -14.31 -1.82 -8.16
N ILE A 69 -15.51 -2.20 -7.74
CA ILE A 69 -15.87 -2.35 -6.34
C ILE A 69 -16.51 -3.71 -6.10
N GLY A 70 -15.85 -4.54 -5.29
CA GLY A 70 -16.43 -5.76 -4.75
C GLY A 70 -17.43 -5.43 -3.65
N LEU A 71 -18.66 -5.90 -3.79
CA LEU A 71 -19.74 -5.66 -2.82
C LEU A 71 -19.81 -6.73 -1.72
N GLY A 72 -19.03 -7.79 -1.86
CA GLY A 72 -19.03 -8.90 -0.92
C GLY A 72 -18.41 -8.52 0.44
N VAL A 73 -18.96 -9.07 1.51
CA VAL A 73 -18.50 -8.84 2.89
C VAL A 73 -18.37 -10.17 3.66
N GLY A 74 -17.50 -10.19 4.66
CA GLY A 74 -17.30 -11.37 5.51
C GLY A 74 -16.94 -12.63 4.70
N ASN A 75 -17.69 -13.70 4.90
CA ASN A 75 -17.47 -14.98 4.20
C ASN A 75 -17.95 -14.98 2.75
N ASN A 76 -18.65 -13.93 2.30
CA ASN A 76 -19.13 -13.78 0.92
C ASN A 76 -18.39 -12.68 0.19
N ARG A 77 -17.06 -12.58 0.34
CA ARG A 77 -16.24 -11.61 -0.39
C ARG A 77 -16.32 -11.84 -1.90
N THR A 78 -16.05 -10.79 -2.65
CA THR A 78 -15.89 -10.87 -4.11
C THR A 78 -14.54 -11.49 -4.44
N ILE A 79 -14.53 -12.74 -4.96
CA ILE A 79 -13.31 -13.51 -5.21
C ILE A 79 -13.18 -13.81 -6.70
N LEU A 80 -12.14 -13.28 -7.33
CA LEU A 80 -11.73 -13.64 -8.68
C LEU A 80 -10.70 -14.76 -8.57
N GLN A 81 -11.16 -16.02 -8.74
CA GLN A 81 -10.31 -17.20 -8.57
C GLN A 81 -9.94 -17.79 -9.92
N TYR A 82 -8.66 -18.10 -10.10
CA TYR A 82 -8.19 -18.81 -11.29
C TYR A 82 -7.47 -20.10 -10.89
N THR A 83 -7.84 -21.20 -11.55
CA THR A 83 -7.22 -22.52 -11.36
C THR A 83 -6.44 -22.92 -12.62
N GLY A 84 -5.16 -23.25 -12.46
CA GLY A 84 -4.26 -23.54 -13.57
C GLY A 84 -3.72 -22.30 -14.29
N ALA A 85 -3.10 -22.49 -15.45
CA ALA A 85 -2.45 -21.42 -16.19
C ALA A 85 -3.46 -20.50 -16.89
N ILE A 86 -3.32 -19.20 -16.67
CA ILE A 86 -4.19 -18.17 -17.28
C ILE A 86 -3.88 -18.05 -18.78
N PRO A 87 -4.87 -18.19 -19.68
CA PRO A 87 -4.65 -18.23 -21.13
C PRO A 87 -4.11 -16.93 -21.72
N ASN A 88 -4.37 -15.78 -21.09
CA ASN A 88 -3.85 -14.49 -21.58
C ASN A 88 -2.34 -14.32 -21.34
N GLY A 89 -1.70 -15.27 -20.63
CA GLY A 89 -0.26 -15.28 -20.33
C GLY A 89 0.22 -14.15 -19.41
N LYS A 90 -0.68 -13.50 -18.65
CA LYS A 90 -0.33 -12.33 -17.82
C LYS A 90 -0.98 -12.32 -16.43
N GLY A 91 -2.29 -12.36 -16.32
CA GLY A 91 -2.93 -12.21 -15.01
C GLY A 91 -4.45 -12.26 -15.04
N ILE A 92 -5.07 -12.19 -13.85
CA ILE A 92 -6.52 -12.18 -13.69
C ILE A 92 -7.07 -10.86 -14.24
N PHE A 93 -6.63 -9.71 -13.73
CA PHE A 93 -6.90 -8.41 -14.35
C PHE A 93 -5.63 -7.87 -15.01
N VAL A 94 -5.75 -7.48 -16.27
CA VAL A 94 -4.65 -6.96 -17.07
C VAL A 94 -5.01 -5.57 -17.62
N PHE A 95 -4.15 -4.61 -17.38
CA PHE A 95 -4.20 -3.25 -17.93
C PHE A 95 -2.95 -3.05 -18.77
N GLU A 96 -3.06 -3.22 -20.09
CA GLU A 96 -1.89 -3.47 -20.94
C GLU A 96 -1.44 -2.28 -21.79
N SER A 97 -2.30 -1.27 -21.97
CA SER A 97 -2.03 -0.20 -22.91
C SER A 97 -2.00 1.17 -22.25
N PRO A 98 -0.81 1.77 -22.05
CA PRO A 98 -0.71 3.13 -21.54
C PRO A 98 -1.53 4.13 -22.39
N GLY A 99 -2.20 5.06 -21.71
CA GLY A 99 -3.08 6.04 -22.37
C GLY A 99 -4.48 5.55 -22.68
N THR A 100 -4.75 4.23 -22.62
CA THR A 100 -6.06 3.65 -22.90
C THR A 100 -6.70 2.94 -21.71
N CYS A 101 -5.92 2.54 -20.71
CA CYS A 101 -6.41 1.87 -19.48
C CYS A 101 -5.78 2.46 -18.22
N ASP A 102 -5.46 3.73 -18.27
CA ASP A 102 -4.86 4.45 -17.15
C ASP A 102 -5.87 4.73 -16.02
N ASN A 103 -5.35 4.96 -14.82
CA ASN A 103 -6.06 5.39 -13.63
C ASN A 103 -7.18 4.45 -13.14
N PRO A 104 -7.08 3.12 -13.20
CA PRO A 104 -8.09 2.28 -12.58
C PRO A 104 -8.04 2.40 -11.05
N TYR A 105 -9.22 2.29 -10.45
CA TYR A 105 -9.42 2.16 -9.02
C TYR A 105 -10.04 0.80 -8.72
N LEU A 106 -9.44 0.02 -7.83
CA LEU A 106 -9.94 -1.30 -7.43
C LEU A 106 -10.14 -1.32 -5.91
N GLU A 107 -11.30 -1.80 -5.47
CA GLU A 107 -11.63 -1.87 -4.04
C GLU A 107 -12.36 -3.16 -3.69
N ASN A 108 -11.97 -3.76 -2.55
CA ASN A 108 -12.65 -4.88 -1.90
C ASN A 108 -12.78 -6.14 -2.78
N ILE A 109 -11.73 -6.47 -3.53
CA ILE A 109 -11.68 -7.65 -4.40
C ILE A 109 -10.56 -8.58 -3.94
N VAL A 110 -10.84 -9.89 -3.95
CA VAL A 110 -9.84 -10.93 -3.73
C VAL A 110 -9.39 -11.48 -5.09
N PHE A 111 -8.09 -11.52 -5.34
CA PHE A 111 -7.45 -12.17 -6.48
C PHE A 111 -6.77 -13.43 -5.99
N ASP A 112 -7.20 -14.60 -6.46
CA ASP A 112 -6.74 -15.89 -5.98
C ASP A 112 -6.23 -16.78 -7.11
N GLY A 113 -5.03 -17.32 -6.98
CA GLY A 113 -4.49 -18.39 -7.83
C GLY A 113 -3.96 -17.93 -9.19
N ALA A 114 -3.57 -16.67 -9.36
CA ALA A 114 -3.04 -16.18 -10.63
C ALA A 114 -1.72 -16.85 -11.01
N GLN A 115 -1.73 -17.66 -12.06
CA GLN A 115 -0.57 -18.39 -12.57
C GLN A 115 -0.51 -18.35 -14.09
N VAL A 116 0.70 -18.33 -14.63
CA VAL A 116 0.96 -18.55 -16.06
C VAL A 116 1.97 -19.68 -16.21
N SER A 117 2.00 -20.31 -17.37
CA SER A 117 2.95 -21.40 -17.63
C SER A 117 4.39 -20.92 -17.65
N ASP A 118 5.33 -21.83 -17.42
CA ASP A 118 6.76 -21.57 -17.51
C ASP A 118 7.16 -21.03 -18.89
N ALA A 119 6.55 -21.52 -19.96
CA ALA A 119 6.74 -21.00 -21.31
C ALA A 119 6.35 -19.52 -21.46
N ASN A 120 5.48 -19.01 -20.59
CA ASN A 120 5.06 -17.60 -20.52
C ASN A 120 5.80 -16.83 -19.42
N GLY A 121 6.87 -17.40 -18.85
CA GLY A 121 7.76 -16.75 -17.90
C GLY A 121 7.38 -16.92 -16.43
N ALA A 122 6.43 -17.82 -16.10
CA ALA A 122 6.02 -18.15 -14.72
C ALA A 122 5.76 -16.91 -13.83
N ASN A 123 5.17 -15.86 -14.37
CA ASN A 123 4.99 -14.56 -13.68
C ASN A 123 3.54 -14.07 -13.70
N GLY A 124 2.60 -14.98 -13.55
CA GLY A 124 1.17 -14.70 -13.47
C GLY A 124 0.85 -13.77 -12.28
N ALA A 125 0.04 -12.76 -12.51
CA ALA A 125 -0.29 -11.78 -11.49
C ALA A 125 -1.80 -11.68 -11.22
N GLY A 126 -2.17 -11.43 -9.97
CA GLY A 126 -3.53 -11.02 -9.65
C GLY A 126 -3.91 -9.78 -10.47
N ILE A 127 -3.04 -8.75 -10.42
CA ILE A 127 -3.10 -7.59 -11.32
C ILE A 127 -1.78 -7.48 -12.09
N ARG A 128 -1.86 -7.61 -13.42
CA ARG A 128 -0.77 -7.23 -14.33
C ARG A 128 -1.01 -5.81 -14.81
N TYR A 129 -0.19 -4.87 -14.33
CA TYR A 129 -0.38 -3.45 -14.61
C TYR A 129 0.70 -2.90 -15.53
N GLN A 130 0.31 -2.43 -16.71
CA GLN A 130 1.18 -1.92 -17.75
C GLN A 130 0.65 -0.60 -18.34
N ALA A 131 0.13 0.28 -17.46
CA ALA A 131 -0.45 1.58 -17.82
C ALA A 131 -0.06 2.64 -16.77
N ASN A 132 -0.63 3.85 -16.83
CA ASN A 132 -0.29 4.92 -15.89
C ASN A 132 -1.30 5.00 -14.75
N ASN A 133 -0.79 5.13 -13.53
CA ASN A 133 -1.51 5.40 -12.28
C ASN A 133 -2.57 4.33 -11.93
N ILE A 134 -2.36 3.63 -10.86
CA ILE A 134 -3.33 2.67 -10.31
C ILE A 134 -3.55 2.92 -8.83
N THR A 135 -4.78 2.73 -8.37
CA THR A 135 -5.10 2.66 -6.94
C THR A 135 -5.76 1.34 -6.61
N VAL A 136 -5.19 0.63 -5.64
CA VAL A 136 -5.69 -0.63 -5.08
C VAL A 136 -5.97 -0.42 -3.60
N ASN A 137 -7.22 -0.62 -3.19
CA ASN A 137 -7.68 -0.38 -1.83
C ASN A 137 -8.46 -1.57 -1.28
N ASN A 138 -8.17 -2.01 -0.07
CA ASN A 138 -8.86 -3.11 0.60
C ASN A 138 -9.00 -4.38 -0.26
N CYS A 139 -7.99 -4.68 -1.09
CA CYS A 139 -7.93 -5.88 -1.90
C CYS A 139 -7.09 -6.96 -1.23
N LYS A 140 -7.31 -8.22 -1.62
CA LYS A 140 -6.47 -9.34 -1.19
C LYS A 140 -5.90 -10.06 -2.40
N PHE A 141 -4.62 -10.40 -2.34
CA PHE A 141 -3.91 -11.18 -3.35
C PHE A 141 -3.36 -12.43 -2.70
N MET A 142 -3.83 -13.59 -3.14
CA MET A 142 -3.41 -14.84 -2.52
C MET A 142 -3.14 -15.95 -3.55
N ASN A 143 -2.19 -16.82 -3.22
CA ASN A 143 -1.81 -17.98 -4.06
C ASN A 143 -1.41 -17.61 -5.50
N CYS A 144 -1.04 -16.37 -5.77
CA CYS A 144 -0.59 -15.90 -7.07
C CYS A 144 0.92 -16.10 -7.25
N GLN A 145 1.42 -16.22 -8.46
CA GLN A 145 2.86 -16.09 -8.72
C GLN A 145 3.35 -14.69 -8.36
N ASN A 146 2.58 -13.66 -8.72
CA ASN A 146 2.74 -12.31 -8.21
C ASN A 146 1.38 -11.78 -7.75
N GLY A 147 1.33 -11.05 -6.64
CA GLY A 147 0.11 -10.34 -6.27
C GLY A 147 -0.14 -9.20 -7.27
N ILE A 148 0.77 -8.23 -7.32
CA ILE A 148 0.77 -7.15 -8.32
C ILE A 148 2.12 -7.14 -9.04
N LEU A 149 2.06 -7.16 -10.37
CA LEU A 149 3.23 -7.03 -11.23
C LEU A 149 3.05 -5.81 -12.15
N GLU A 150 3.78 -4.72 -11.82
CA GLU A 150 3.74 -3.47 -12.57
C GLU A 150 4.95 -3.35 -13.49
N GLY A 151 4.76 -2.76 -14.64
CA GLY A 151 5.81 -2.26 -15.52
C GLY A 151 5.54 -2.43 -17.00
N HIS A 152 5.86 -1.39 -17.74
CA HIS A 152 5.86 -1.36 -19.20
C HIS A 152 6.85 -0.32 -19.72
N GLY A 153 7.64 -0.66 -20.73
CA GLY A 153 8.70 0.22 -21.24
C GLY A 153 8.24 1.56 -21.83
N SER A 154 6.95 1.72 -22.12
CA SER A 154 6.35 2.98 -22.60
C SER A 154 5.68 3.79 -21.49
N VAL A 155 5.61 3.27 -20.26
CA VAL A 155 5.07 4.00 -19.11
C VAL A 155 6.17 4.86 -18.53
N THR A 156 5.85 6.12 -18.24
CA THR A 156 6.74 7.07 -17.56
C THR A 156 5.93 7.82 -16.50
N ALA A 157 6.51 7.98 -15.31
CA ALA A 157 5.90 8.72 -14.22
C ALA A 157 4.53 8.17 -13.73
N SER A 158 4.37 6.84 -13.71
CA SER A 158 3.19 6.18 -13.14
C SER A 158 3.19 6.28 -11.60
N ASN A 159 2.02 6.55 -11.02
CA ASN A 159 1.81 6.49 -9.58
C ASN A 159 1.09 5.19 -9.22
N VAL A 160 1.68 4.40 -8.35
CA VAL A 160 1.12 3.14 -7.86
C VAL A 160 0.76 3.30 -6.39
N ILE A 161 -0.51 3.18 -6.08
CA ILE A 161 -1.05 3.39 -4.73
C ILE A 161 -1.71 2.10 -4.27
N ILE A 162 -1.20 1.51 -3.20
CA ILE A 162 -1.69 0.26 -2.63
C ILE A 162 -1.94 0.51 -1.15
N ILE A 163 -3.20 0.43 -0.74
CA ILE A 163 -3.61 0.76 0.63
C ILE A 163 -4.57 -0.28 1.19
N ASN A 164 -4.52 -0.49 2.50
CA ASN A 164 -5.44 -1.38 3.22
C ASN A 164 -5.56 -2.78 2.61
N SER A 165 -4.51 -3.29 2.00
CA SER A 165 -4.55 -4.50 1.18
C SER A 165 -3.69 -5.61 1.77
N GLU A 166 -4.05 -6.86 1.46
CA GLU A 166 -3.43 -8.06 2.01
C GLU A 166 -2.77 -8.87 0.89
N PHE A 167 -1.57 -9.37 1.18
CA PHE A 167 -0.79 -10.20 0.26
C PHE A 167 -0.38 -11.48 0.99
N GLU A 168 -0.98 -12.59 0.64
CA GLU A 168 -0.82 -13.87 1.31
C GLU A 168 -0.36 -14.95 0.35
N ASN A 169 0.67 -15.71 0.75
CA ASN A 169 1.01 -16.95 0.09
C ASN A 169 1.30 -16.80 -1.41
N ASN A 170 1.86 -15.65 -1.83
CA ASN A 170 2.27 -15.40 -3.20
C ASN A 170 3.74 -15.80 -3.41
N GLY A 171 4.11 -16.04 -4.66
CA GLY A 171 5.38 -16.58 -5.09
C GLY A 171 5.20 -17.93 -5.78
N TYR A 172 6.28 -18.50 -6.32
CA TYR A 172 6.20 -19.77 -7.00
C TYR A 172 5.75 -20.88 -6.05
N GLN A 173 4.92 -21.81 -6.51
CA GLN A 173 4.27 -22.80 -5.66
C GLN A 173 5.21 -23.84 -5.08
N ILE A 174 6.32 -24.09 -5.75
CA ILE A 174 7.30 -25.11 -5.33
C ILE A 174 8.39 -24.40 -4.55
N GLN A 175 8.39 -24.58 -3.24
CA GLN A 175 9.45 -24.10 -2.37
C GLN A 175 10.82 -24.64 -2.85
N ASN A 176 11.83 -23.79 -2.88
CA ASN A 176 13.19 -24.11 -3.31
C ASN A 176 13.33 -24.53 -4.79
N ASP A 177 12.39 -24.20 -5.66
CA ASP A 177 12.61 -24.37 -7.09
C ASP A 177 13.65 -23.34 -7.58
N PRO A 178 14.84 -23.76 -7.98
CA PRO A 178 15.91 -22.84 -8.35
C PRO A 178 15.62 -22.09 -9.66
N THR A 179 14.72 -22.59 -10.50
CA THR A 179 14.41 -22.01 -11.80
C THR A 179 13.70 -20.67 -11.69
N TYR A 180 12.85 -20.53 -10.68
CA TYR A 180 12.00 -19.33 -10.48
C TYR A 180 12.32 -18.60 -9.18
N SER A 181 13.38 -18.99 -8.52
CA SER A 181 13.83 -18.36 -7.29
C SER A 181 14.05 -16.87 -7.46
N GLY A 182 13.28 -16.05 -6.72
CA GLY A 182 13.41 -14.59 -6.73
C GLY A 182 12.80 -13.86 -7.94
N TYR A 183 12.03 -14.55 -8.79
CA TYR A 183 11.32 -13.93 -9.91
C TYR A 183 9.90 -13.50 -9.57
N GLU A 184 9.25 -14.17 -8.62
CA GLU A 184 7.91 -13.88 -8.16
C GLU A 184 7.93 -13.08 -6.87
N HIS A 185 6.90 -12.26 -6.64
CA HIS A 185 6.83 -11.35 -5.49
C HIS A 185 5.38 -11.12 -5.05
N ASN A 186 5.16 -10.72 -3.79
CA ASN A 186 3.87 -10.16 -3.42
C ASN A 186 3.59 -8.89 -4.24
N ILE A 187 4.57 -7.96 -4.30
CA ILE A 187 4.51 -6.78 -5.16
C ILE A 187 5.86 -6.63 -5.89
N TYR A 188 5.78 -6.44 -7.19
CA TYR A 188 6.91 -5.95 -7.99
C TYR A 188 6.52 -4.68 -8.73
N ILE A 189 7.24 -3.58 -8.46
CA ILE A 189 7.07 -2.29 -9.11
C ILE A 189 8.34 -1.96 -9.91
N SER A 190 8.18 -1.67 -11.20
CA SER A 190 9.28 -1.43 -12.11
C SER A 190 9.76 0.03 -12.09
N ALA A 191 10.82 0.31 -12.85
CA ALA A 191 11.36 1.65 -13.01
C ALA A 191 10.45 2.62 -13.79
N SER A 192 9.33 2.15 -14.34
CA SER A 192 8.32 3.00 -14.96
C SER A 192 7.50 3.79 -13.92
N ALA A 193 7.47 3.35 -12.67
CA ALA A 193 6.79 4.07 -11.61
C ALA A 193 7.61 5.29 -11.13
N ASP A 194 6.97 6.45 -11.11
CA ASP A 194 7.50 7.63 -10.43
C ASP A 194 7.33 7.48 -8.91
N THR A 195 6.12 7.16 -8.47
CA THR A 195 5.80 7.08 -7.05
C THR A 195 5.09 5.79 -6.71
N LEU A 196 5.61 5.08 -5.72
CA LEU A 196 4.95 3.97 -5.03
C LEU A 196 4.52 4.42 -3.63
N ILE A 197 3.26 4.17 -3.28
CA ILE A 197 2.73 4.30 -1.92
C ILE A 197 2.18 2.95 -1.49
N VAL A 198 2.71 2.40 -0.40
CA VAL A 198 2.21 1.19 0.26
C VAL A 198 1.89 1.56 1.69
N ASN A 199 0.61 1.52 2.07
CA ASN A 199 0.17 2.04 3.36
C ASN A 199 -0.92 1.15 3.97
N ASN A 200 -0.79 0.82 5.25
CA ASN A 200 -1.72 -0.05 5.98
C ASN A 200 -1.98 -1.39 5.29
N CYS A 201 -0.93 -2.01 4.78
CA CYS A 201 -1.00 -3.30 4.11
C CYS A 201 -0.44 -4.40 5.00
N TYR A 202 -0.92 -5.63 4.77
CA TYR A 202 -0.41 -6.83 5.42
C TYR A 202 0.20 -7.77 4.37
N PHE A 203 1.49 -8.03 4.50
CA PHE A 203 2.24 -8.98 3.66
C PHE A 203 2.63 -10.15 4.51
N HIS A 204 2.24 -11.36 4.11
CA HIS A 204 2.59 -12.53 4.88
C HIS A 204 2.76 -13.81 4.04
N HIS A 205 3.47 -14.75 4.63
CA HIS A 205 3.71 -16.08 4.09
C HIS A 205 4.18 -16.08 2.62
N PRO A 206 5.25 -15.34 2.25
CA PRO A 206 5.79 -15.39 0.90
C PRO A 206 6.32 -16.79 0.58
N ARG A 207 6.25 -17.20 -0.69
CA ARG A 207 6.73 -18.51 -1.17
C ARG A 207 7.82 -18.35 -2.23
N GLY A 208 8.55 -19.44 -2.50
CA GLY A 208 9.45 -19.52 -3.65
C GLY A 208 10.55 -18.46 -3.69
N GLN A 209 11.06 -18.03 -2.55
CA GLN A 209 12.02 -16.93 -2.41
C GLN A 209 11.48 -15.58 -2.93
N ALA A 210 10.16 -15.39 -2.91
CA ALA A 210 9.53 -14.12 -3.27
C ALA A 210 9.95 -13.01 -2.30
N ASN A 211 10.16 -11.80 -2.81
CA ASN A 211 10.24 -10.64 -1.94
C ASN A 211 8.83 -10.23 -1.50
N SER A 212 8.67 -9.82 -0.24
CA SER A 212 7.39 -9.26 0.20
C SER A 212 7.09 -7.97 -0.57
N LEU A 213 8.08 -7.07 -0.71
CA LEU A 213 7.96 -5.86 -1.52
C LEU A 213 9.24 -5.62 -2.32
N LYS A 214 9.13 -5.53 -3.64
CA LYS A 214 10.23 -5.14 -4.53
C LYS A 214 9.86 -3.90 -5.33
N THR A 215 10.72 -2.87 -5.28
CA THR A 215 10.47 -1.62 -5.98
C THR A 215 11.70 -1.11 -6.72
N ARG A 216 11.46 -0.50 -7.87
CA ARG A 216 12.40 0.28 -8.67
C ARG A 216 11.89 1.71 -8.91
N ALA A 217 10.79 2.09 -8.22
CA ALA A 217 10.18 3.40 -8.36
C ALA A 217 11.16 4.54 -7.99
N GLN A 218 10.98 5.71 -8.60
CA GLN A 218 11.78 6.90 -8.29
C GLN A 218 11.57 7.38 -6.86
N ARG A 219 10.35 7.15 -6.31
CA ARG A 219 9.95 7.47 -4.94
C ARG A 219 9.16 6.32 -4.35
N SER A 220 9.53 5.85 -3.18
CA SER A 220 8.84 4.77 -2.48
C SER A 220 8.49 5.21 -1.06
N TYR A 221 7.19 5.21 -0.75
CA TYR A 221 6.63 5.49 0.57
C TYR A 221 6.03 4.20 1.13
N ILE A 222 6.72 3.55 2.05
CA ILE A 222 6.32 2.28 2.67
C ILE A 222 5.98 2.59 4.12
N LEU A 223 4.68 2.74 4.42
CA LEU A 223 4.22 3.41 5.63
C LEU A 223 3.22 2.54 6.40
N TYR A 224 3.46 2.33 7.69
CA TYR A 224 2.50 1.72 8.61
C TYR A 224 1.98 0.35 8.16
N ASN A 225 2.85 -0.51 7.63
CA ASN A 225 2.50 -1.85 7.19
C ASN A 225 2.91 -2.90 8.23
N LEU A 226 2.25 -4.05 8.19
CA LEU A 226 2.75 -5.29 8.76
C LEU A 226 3.34 -6.13 7.62
N ILE A 227 4.63 -6.41 7.70
CA ILE A 227 5.35 -7.28 6.77
C ILE A 227 5.87 -8.43 7.62
N ASP A 228 5.27 -9.61 7.47
CA ASP A 228 5.56 -10.78 8.30
C ASP A 228 5.79 -12.00 7.43
N GLU A 229 7.01 -12.48 7.43
CA GLU A 229 7.32 -13.72 6.70
C GLU A 229 6.61 -14.94 7.29
N GLU A 230 6.17 -14.87 8.55
CA GLU A 230 5.66 -16.00 9.33
C GLU A 230 6.65 -17.16 9.48
N ALA A 231 6.32 -18.13 10.33
CA ALA A 231 7.22 -19.23 10.67
C ALA A 231 7.50 -20.19 9.49
N ALA A 232 6.60 -20.28 8.53
CA ALA A 232 6.69 -21.18 7.38
C ALA A 232 6.85 -20.47 6.03
N GLY A 233 6.88 -19.14 6.02
CA GLY A 233 7.16 -18.37 4.83
C GLY A 233 8.59 -18.62 4.33
N TYR A 234 8.78 -18.49 3.02
CA TYR A 234 10.08 -18.72 2.39
C TYR A 234 10.38 -17.53 1.45
N GLY A 235 10.43 -16.35 2.05
CA GLY A 235 10.76 -15.09 1.37
C GLY A 235 12.25 -14.87 1.19
N SER A 236 12.59 -13.94 0.31
CA SER A 236 13.98 -13.52 0.06
C SER A 236 14.33 -12.26 0.86
N TRP A 237 13.62 -11.17 0.60
CA TRP A 237 13.74 -9.90 1.30
C TRP A 237 12.35 -9.43 1.73
N GLU A 238 12.27 -8.85 2.93
CA GLU A 238 11.03 -8.18 3.33
C GLU A 238 10.80 -6.95 2.45
N ILE A 239 11.85 -6.16 2.23
CA ILE A 239 11.81 -5.00 1.35
C ILE A 239 13.06 -5.01 0.46
N ASN A 240 12.86 -4.97 -0.85
CA ASN A 240 13.95 -4.86 -1.82
C ASN A 240 13.85 -3.55 -2.61
N ILE A 241 14.80 -2.64 -2.39
CA ILE A 241 14.96 -1.37 -3.10
C ILE A 241 15.96 -1.60 -4.23
N ALA A 242 15.46 -2.03 -5.39
CA ALA A 242 16.30 -2.58 -6.44
C ALA A 242 17.04 -1.53 -7.29
N GLN A 243 16.64 -0.25 -7.24
CA GLN A 243 17.29 0.83 -7.99
C GLN A 243 17.51 2.11 -7.17
N GLY A 244 17.30 2.07 -5.86
CA GLY A 244 17.39 3.25 -5.01
C GLY A 244 16.18 4.18 -5.15
N GLY A 245 16.45 5.47 -5.15
CA GLY A 245 15.42 6.52 -5.19
C GLY A 245 15.11 7.11 -3.81
N LEU A 246 14.21 8.10 -3.78
CA LEU A 246 13.68 8.58 -2.51
C LEU A 246 12.88 7.47 -1.84
N THR A 247 13.42 6.89 -0.79
CA THR A 247 12.80 5.79 -0.06
C THR A 247 12.52 6.18 1.37
N ILE A 248 11.25 6.10 1.78
CA ILE A 248 10.80 6.35 3.15
C ILE A 248 10.11 5.09 3.66
N ILE A 249 10.72 4.43 4.64
CA ILE A 249 10.18 3.26 5.34
C ILE A 249 9.92 3.70 6.78
N MET A 250 8.64 3.91 7.14
CA MET A 250 8.29 4.54 8.39
C MET A 250 7.07 3.93 9.06
N GLY A 251 7.19 3.66 10.36
CA GLY A 251 6.09 3.17 11.19
C GLY A 251 5.66 1.74 10.90
N ASN A 252 6.49 0.94 10.24
CA ASN A 252 6.17 -0.44 9.89
C ASN A 252 6.56 -1.42 11.02
N ILE A 253 5.86 -2.55 11.05
CA ILE A 253 6.24 -3.74 11.78
C ILE A 253 6.77 -4.73 10.74
N ILE A 254 8.03 -5.14 10.89
CA ILE A 254 8.70 -6.01 9.93
C ILE A 254 9.23 -7.23 10.67
N ILE A 255 8.80 -8.42 10.28
CA ILE A 255 9.11 -9.68 10.97
C ILE A 255 9.77 -10.63 9.99
N GLN A 256 11.04 -10.93 10.24
CA GLN A 256 11.75 -11.99 9.56
C GLN A 256 11.35 -13.32 10.20
N GLY A 257 10.75 -14.20 9.44
CA GLY A 257 10.36 -15.54 9.89
C GLY A 257 11.54 -16.50 10.09
N ALA A 258 11.26 -17.64 10.70
CA ALA A 258 12.28 -18.62 11.03
C ALA A 258 12.81 -19.43 9.83
N ALA A 259 12.10 -19.43 8.69
CA ALA A 259 12.40 -20.27 7.52
C ALA A 259 12.86 -19.52 6.27
N GLY A 260 12.93 -18.20 6.28
CA GLY A 260 13.23 -17.37 5.12
C GLY A 260 14.49 -17.75 4.34
N ALA A 261 14.53 -17.39 3.07
CA ALA A 261 15.61 -17.83 2.16
C ALA A 261 16.92 -17.04 2.34
N ASN A 262 16.85 -15.71 2.34
CA ASN A 262 18.02 -14.83 2.43
C ASN A 262 18.26 -14.27 3.83
N HIS A 263 17.30 -14.39 4.71
CA HIS A 263 17.32 -13.83 6.06
C HIS A 263 17.76 -12.36 6.06
N GLY A 264 17.10 -11.56 5.25
CA GLY A 264 17.42 -10.15 5.05
C GLY A 264 16.21 -9.25 5.09
N ILE A 265 16.31 -8.15 5.82
CA ILE A 265 15.20 -7.22 5.99
C ILE A 265 15.13 -6.27 4.80
N VAL A 266 16.18 -5.46 4.57
CA VAL A 266 16.23 -4.49 3.47
C VAL A 266 17.41 -4.79 2.55
N GLY A 267 17.11 -5.10 1.28
CA GLY A 267 18.09 -5.11 0.20
C GLY A 267 18.08 -3.78 -0.55
N TYR A 268 19.24 -3.16 -0.71
CA TYR A 268 19.45 -1.95 -1.53
C TYR A 268 20.46 -2.28 -2.62
N ASP A 269 19.94 -2.61 -3.83
CA ASP A 269 20.77 -3.30 -4.83
C ASP A 269 21.54 -2.33 -5.73
N ALA A 270 20.99 -1.15 -6.02
CA ALA A 270 21.63 -0.14 -6.86
C ALA A 270 21.19 1.26 -6.45
N ALA A 271 21.99 2.27 -6.83
CA ALA A 271 21.72 3.69 -6.67
C ALA A 271 21.73 4.31 -8.07
N THR A 272 20.62 4.22 -8.80
CA THR A 272 20.51 4.61 -10.21
C THR A 272 19.36 5.54 -10.51
N ASN A 273 18.54 5.85 -9.52
CA ASN A 273 17.44 6.81 -9.63
C ASN A 273 17.95 8.26 -9.42
N ALA A 274 17.10 9.24 -9.70
CA ALA A 274 17.52 10.65 -9.65
C ALA A 274 17.70 11.19 -8.21
N LEU A 275 16.95 10.64 -7.25
CA LEU A 275 17.01 10.99 -5.83
C LEU A 275 17.46 9.74 -5.07
N GLU A 276 18.62 9.77 -4.47
CA GLU A 276 19.17 8.62 -3.74
C GLU A 276 19.16 8.91 -2.24
N ASP A 277 17.95 9.08 -1.69
CA ASP A 277 17.72 9.41 -0.29
C ASP A 277 16.97 8.28 0.40
N PHE A 278 17.55 7.69 1.44
CA PHE A 278 16.99 6.58 2.19
C PHE A 278 16.70 6.98 3.64
N TYR A 279 15.47 6.76 4.07
CA TYR A 279 14.98 7.05 5.42
C TYR A 279 14.29 5.83 6.01
N PHE A 280 14.80 5.35 7.13
CA PHE A 280 14.24 4.22 7.88
C PHE A 280 13.94 4.69 9.31
N VAL A 281 12.68 4.99 9.60
CA VAL A 281 12.32 5.78 10.78
C VAL A 281 11.15 5.16 11.54
N ASN A 282 11.28 5.03 12.86
CA ASN A 282 10.22 4.53 13.74
C ASN A 282 9.61 3.20 13.29
N ASN A 283 10.43 2.25 12.83
CA ASN A 283 9.99 0.89 12.54
C ASN A 283 10.30 -0.05 13.72
N THR A 284 9.50 -1.10 13.87
CA THR A 284 9.78 -2.22 14.77
C THR A 284 10.13 -3.43 13.92
N VAL A 285 11.39 -3.86 13.99
CA VAL A 285 11.94 -4.98 13.20
C VAL A 285 12.26 -6.13 14.14
N ILE A 286 11.61 -7.27 13.92
CA ILE A 286 11.74 -8.47 14.73
C ILE A 286 12.35 -9.59 13.89
N ASN A 287 13.43 -10.16 14.34
CA ASN A 287 14.02 -11.34 13.76
C ASN A 287 13.71 -12.59 14.58
N GLN A 288 13.03 -13.56 13.99
CA GLN A 288 12.70 -14.85 14.60
C GLN A 288 13.63 -15.98 14.12
N TYR A 289 14.55 -15.72 13.21
CA TYR A 289 15.51 -16.70 12.72
C TYR A 289 16.72 -16.82 13.65
N VAL A 290 17.04 -18.06 14.03
CA VAL A 290 18.24 -18.36 14.82
C VAL A 290 19.41 -18.64 13.88
N GLY A 291 20.10 -17.61 13.44
CA GLY A 291 21.22 -17.71 12.51
C GLY A 291 21.70 -16.34 12.05
N ASN A 292 22.33 -16.29 10.89
CA ASN A 292 22.84 -15.05 10.35
C ASN A 292 21.74 -14.25 9.66
N ILE A 293 21.41 -13.09 10.18
CA ILE A 293 20.49 -12.14 9.56
C ILE A 293 21.19 -10.84 9.20
N LYS A 294 20.66 -10.16 8.19
CA LYS A 294 21.13 -8.87 7.69
C LYS A 294 19.99 -7.89 7.78
N TYR A 295 20.15 -6.82 8.58
CA TYR A 295 19.14 -5.77 8.59
C TYR A 295 19.19 -4.94 7.29
N PHE A 296 20.39 -4.56 6.85
CA PHE A 296 20.58 -3.83 5.60
C PHE A 296 21.69 -4.48 4.76
N ASN A 297 21.38 -4.82 3.53
CA ASN A 297 22.36 -5.23 2.55
C ASN A 297 22.48 -4.14 1.48
N ILE A 298 23.59 -3.41 1.48
CA ILE A 298 23.83 -2.25 0.63
C ILE A 298 24.85 -2.62 -0.44
N ALA A 299 24.40 -2.80 -1.68
CA ALA A 299 25.28 -3.17 -2.79
C ALA A 299 26.09 -1.98 -3.37
N PRO A 300 25.52 -0.76 -3.59
CA PRO A 300 26.30 0.33 -4.18
C PRO A 300 27.33 0.88 -3.21
N ALA A 301 28.56 1.07 -3.71
CA ALA A 301 29.66 1.69 -2.94
C ALA A 301 29.56 3.22 -2.88
N ALA A 302 28.80 3.84 -3.79
CA ALA A 302 28.62 5.28 -3.90
C ALA A 302 27.26 5.61 -4.54
N GLY A 303 26.92 6.89 -4.59
CA GLY A 303 25.69 7.37 -5.24
C GLY A 303 24.52 7.57 -4.29
N ILE A 304 24.60 7.13 -3.02
CA ILE A 304 23.56 7.39 -2.01
C ILE A 304 23.83 8.78 -1.40
N ASN A 305 22.86 9.67 -1.43
CA ASN A 305 23.00 11.05 -0.94
C ASN A 305 22.65 11.19 0.55
N THR A 306 21.65 10.43 1.00
CA THR A 306 21.21 10.43 2.41
C THR A 306 20.91 9.01 2.85
N PHE A 307 21.36 8.62 4.03
CA PHE A 307 21.03 7.34 4.63
C PHE A 307 20.77 7.55 6.12
N LYS A 308 19.48 7.68 6.48
CA LYS A 308 19.06 8.01 7.85
C LYS A 308 18.30 6.86 8.50
N ILE A 309 18.72 6.45 9.69
CA ILE A 309 18.12 5.37 10.49
C ILE A 309 17.83 5.90 11.90
N TYR A 310 16.58 6.27 12.19
CA TYR A 310 16.19 6.93 13.44
C TYR A 310 15.03 6.23 14.13
N ASN A 311 15.12 6.14 15.47
CA ASN A 311 14.02 5.70 16.34
C ASN A 311 13.49 4.29 16.02
N ASN A 312 14.31 3.35 15.56
CA ASN A 312 13.86 2.01 15.24
C ASN A 312 14.14 1.04 16.38
N ILE A 313 13.33 -0.01 16.47
CA ILE A 313 13.63 -1.20 17.27
C ILE A 313 14.11 -2.30 16.32
N PHE A 314 15.33 -2.79 16.53
CA PHE A 314 15.88 -3.98 15.91
C PHE A 314 16.05 -5.04 16.98
N ALA A 315 15.21 -6.05 16.99
CA ALA A 315 15.22 -7.06 18.03
C ALA A 315 15.18 -8.47 17.44
N SER A 316 15.80 -9.42 18.10
CA SER A 316 15.92 -10.79 17.60
C SER A 316 15.59 -11.83 18.66
N VAL A 317 15.51 -13.09 18.24
CA VAL A 317 15.53 -14.23 19.17
C VAL A 317 16.93 -14.43 19.75
N VAL A 318 16.98 -15.01 20.94
CA VAL A 318 18.25 -15.41 21.56
C VAL A 318 19.01 -16.37 20.65
N GLY A 319 20.31 -16.15 20.49
CA GLY A 319 21.20 -16.97 19.67
C GLY A 319 21.27 -16.57 18.19
N ALA A 320 20.49 -15.57 17.76
CA ALA A 320 20.63 -15.01 16.42
C ALA A 320 21.96 -14.25 16.27
N ASN A 321 22.57 -14.38 15.09
CA ASN A 321 23.77 -13.62 14.74
C ASN A 321 23.36 -12.47 13.79
N ASN A 322 23.12 -11.31 14.39
CA ASN A 322 22.59 -10.14 13.68
C ASN A 322 23.72 -9.29 13.11
N THR A 323 23.63 -8.96 11.84
CA THR A 323 24.52 -8.01 11.17
C THR A 323 23.70 -6.78 10.75
N MET A 324 24.03 -5.61 11.27
CA MET A 324 23.31 -4.37 10.92
C MET A 324 23.49 -4.05 9.43
N PHE A 325 24.72 -4.10 8.94
CA PHE A 325 25.05 -3.82 7.54
C PHE A 325 25.87 -4.94 6.93
N THR A 326 25.55 -5.32 5.70
CA THR A 326 26.39 -6.11 4.81
C THR A 326 26.58 -5.37 3.49
N GLY A 327 27.67 -5.71 2.75
CA GLY A 327 28.07 -4.94 1.56
C GLY A 327 28.76 -3.63 1.94
N ASN A 328 28.33 -2.53 1.36
CA ASN A 328 28.92 -1.22 1.57
C ASN A 328 28.15 -0.45 2.65
N ILE A 329 28.86 0.10 3.62
CA ILE A 329 28.27 1.02 4.60
C ILE A 329 28.32 2.44 4.01
N PRO A 330 27.17 3.14 3.84
CA PRO A 330 27.18 4.51 3.32
C PRO A 330 28.01 5.44 4.20
N SER A 331 28.91 6.20 3.62
CA SER A 331 29.76 7.17 4.35
C SER A 331 28.96 8.32 4.97
N ILE A 332 27.72 8.49 4.51
CA ILE A 332 26.76 9.51 4.95
C ILE A 332 25.72 8.94 5.92
N LEU A 333 26.01 7.80 6.56
CA LEU A 333 25.10 7.19 7.53
C LEU A 333 24.86 8.14 8.72
N ASP A 334 23.61 8.53 8.87
CA ASP A 334 23.08 9.29 10.01
C ASP A 334 22.14 8.38 10.82
N SER A 335 22.57 7.99 12.03
CA SER A 335 21.85 7.00 12.84
C SER A 335 21.73 7.46 14.28
N SER A 336 20.49 7.47 14.81
CA SER A 336 20.24 7.93 16.18
C SER A 336 19.03 7.22 16.82
N ASN A 337 19.06 7.07 18.13
CA ASN A 337 17.99 6.56 18.98
C ASN A 337 17.39 5.24 18.47
N ASN A 338 18.23 4.30 18.03
CA ASN A 338 17.80 2.96 17.67
C ASN A 338 18.07 1.99 18.81
N ILE A 339 17.11 1.10 19.10
CA ILE A 339 17.26 0.00 20.04
C ILE A 339 17.76 -1.21 19.27
N ILE A 340 18.84 -1.84 19.75
CA ILE A 340 19.32 -3.13 19.22
C ILE A 340 19.26 -4.12 20.38
N ALA A 341 18.36 -5.11 20.29
CA ALA A 341 18.14 -6.11 21.33
C ALA A 341 18.37 -7.53 20.82
N ILE A 342 19.05 -8.33 21.59
CA ILE A 342 19.36 -9.74 21.30
C ILE A 342 18.23 -10.70 21.72
N ASP A 343 17.22 -10.17 22.42
CA ASP A 343 16.02 -10.89 22.83
C ASP A 343 14.82 -9.93 22.84
N TYR A 344 13.94 -10.10 21.86
CA TYR A 344 12.75 -9.23 21.76
C TYR A 344 11.76 -9.43 22.92
N LEU A 345 11.80 -10.56 23.64
CA LEU A 345 10.94 -10.81 24.78
C LEU A 345 11.27 -9.91 25.98
N THR A 346 12.48 -9.34 26.02
CA THR A 346 12.90 -8.43 27.11
C THR A 346 12.44 -6.99 26.94
N LEU A 347 11.87 -6.63 25.80
CA LEU A 347 11.50 -5.26 25.47
C LEU A 347 10.12 -4.82 26.00
N GLY A 348 9.42 -5.72 26.71
CA GLY A 348 8.13 -5.38 27.34
C GLY A 348 6.98 -5.17 26.35
N PHE A 349 7.00 -5.82 25.20
CA PHE A 349 5.88 -5.80 24.25
C PHE A 349 4.63 -6.49 24.81
N THR A 350 3.47 -6.09 24.34
CA THR A 350 2.16 -6.56 24.85
C THR A 350 1.98 -8.07 24.71
N ASN A 351 2.15 -8.62 23.52
CA ASN A 351 2.06 -10.07 23.29
C ASN A 351 2.77 -10.48 21.98
N PRO A 352 4.09 -10.70 22.01
CA PRO A 352 4.84 -11.11 20.83
C PRO A 352 4.39 -12.43 20.20
N SER A 353 3.75 -13.33 20.97
CA SER A 353 3.31 -14.64 20.48
C SER A 353 2.16 -14.56 19.47
N ILE A 354 1.45 -13.45 19.44
CA ILE A 354 0.41 -13.13 18.46
C ILE A 354 0.77 -11.87 17.66
N GLN A 355 2.05 -11.58 17.53
CA GLN A 355 2.61 -10.46 16.76
C GLN A 355 2.15 -9.07 17.24
N ASN A 356 1.71 -8.97 18.48
CA ASN A 356 1.40 -7.69 19.10
C ASN A 356 2.65 -7.09 19.78
N TYR A 357 3.36 -6.25 19.04
CA TYR A 357 4.56 -5.55 19.48
C TYR A 357 4.27 -4.13 19.98
N SER A 358 3.03 -3.82 20.37
CA SER A 358 2.72 -2.57 21.02
C SER A 358 3.42 -2.47 22.38
N LEU A 359 3.76 -1.25 22.78
CA LEU A 359 4.52 -0.99 24.00
C LEU A 359 3.64 -1.16 25.25
N THR A 360 4.24 -1.62 26.33
CA THR A 360 3.64 -1.61 27.68
C THR A 360 4.48 -0.73 28.60
N ALA A 361 4.03 -0.49 29.83
CA ALA A 361 4.82 0.22 30.83
C ALA A 361 6.21 -0.39 31.11
N ALA A 362 6.42 -1.65 30.74
CA ALA A 362 7.73 -2.32 30.84
C ALA A 362 8.67 -1.95 29.68
N SER A 363 8.20 -1.29 28.64
CA SER A 363 9.01 -0.89 27.47
C SER A 363 9.80 0.40 27.70
N ALA A 364 10.36 0.59 28.90
CA ALA A 364 11.02 1.83 29.31
C ALA A 364 12.19 2.27 28.42
N ALA A 365 12.82 1.32 27.70
CA ALA A 365 13.88 1.64 26.75
C ALA A 365 13.36 2.34 25.47
N ALA A 366 12.06 2.23 25.19
CA ALA A 366 11.44 2.81 24.01
C ALA A 366 10.60 4.07 24.32
N ILE A 367 9.92 4.07 25.48
CA ILE A 367 8.99 5.13 25.87
C ILE A 367 9.74 6.45 26.09
N ASP A 368 9.31 7.53 25.41
CA ASP A 368 9.90 8.88 25.49
C ASP A 368 11.41 8.95 25.14
N GLN A 369 11.95 7.94 24.45
CA GLN A 369 13.39 7.86 24.13
C GLN A 369 13.72 8.23 22.68
N GLY A 370 12.73 8.47 21.85
CA GLY A 370 12.95 8.87 20.47
C GLY A 370 13.34 10.35 20.33
N THR A 371 13.81 10.71 19.15
CA THR A 371 14.19 12.07 18.80
C THR A 371 13.46 12.54 17.56
N ASN A 372 13.41 13.84 17.32
CA ASN A 372 12.85 14.38 16.08
C ASN A 372 13.74 14.00 14.90
N ALA A 373 13.24 13.15 14.01
CA ALA A 373 13.95 12.74 12.79
C ALA A 373 13.97 13.84 11.71
N GLY A 374 13.20 14.92 11.89
CA GLY A 374 13.16 16.07 10.98
C GLY A 374 12.31 15.84 9.74
N ILE A 375 12.82 16.32 8.62
CA ILE A 375 12.17 16.22 7.30
C ILE A 375 13.16 15.63 6.29
N THR A 376 12.63 15.10 5.19
CA THR A 376 13.45 14.70 4.03
C THR A 376 13.95 15.90 3.25
N ASN A 377 14.88 15.68 2.32
CA ASN A 377 15.33 16.71 1.37
C ASN A 377 14.20 17.23 0.47
N THR A 378 13.08 16.51 0.37
CA THR A 378 11.88 16.92 -0.35
C THR A 378 10.80 17.51 0.56
N ALA A 379 11.15 17.88 1.80
CA ALA A 379 10.27 18.46 2.82
C ALA A 379 9.11 17.54 3.28
N TYR A 380 9.25 16.22 3.18
CA TYR A 380 8.34 15.26 3.79
C TYR A 380 8.68 15.08 5.27
N SER A 381 7.67 15.11 6.16
CA SER A 381 7.88 14.90 7.60
C SER A 381 8.27 13.46 7.90
N LEU A 382 9.31 13.28 8.70
CA LEU A 382 9.76 11.98 9.21
C LEU A 382 9.17 11.67 10.60
N THR A 383 8.17 12.41 11.05
CA THR A 383 7.39 12.10 12.24
C THR A 383 6.19 11.26 11.86
N PRO A 384 6.10 10.00 12.30
CA PRO A 384 4.93 9.17 12.00
C PRO A 384 3.68 9.74 12.67
N VAL A 385 2.59 9.81 11.90
CA VAL A 385 1.29 10.33 12.37
C VAL A 385 0.24 9.24 12.56
N ASN A 386 0.58 8.01 12.23
CA ASN A 386 -0.27 6.84 12.41
C ASN A 386 0.51 5.67 13.01
N MET A 387 -0.23 4.66 13.46
CA MET A 387 0.27 3.35 13.90
C MET A 387 -0.56 2.25 13.23
N PHE A 388 0.09 1.19 12.83
CA PHE A 388 -0.58 -0.05 12.46
C PHE A 388 -1.25 -0.66 13.70
N GLN A 389 -2.51 -1.08 13.60
CA GLN A 389 -3.20 -1.70 14.72
C GLN A 389 -3.28 -3.22 14.55
N SER A 390 -4.08 -3.65 13.62
CA SER A 390 -4.28 -5.03 13.21
C SER A 390 -4.98 -5.02 11.86
N PHE A 391 -4.64 -5.94 10.98
CA PHE A 391 -5.32 -6.02 9.71
C PHE A 391 -6.65 -6.81 9.85
N PRO A 392 -7.74 -6.38 9.23
CA PRO A 392 -7.90 -5.25 8.29
C PRO A 392 -8.33 -3.92 8.92
N SER A 393 -8.05 -3.69 10.19
CA SER A 393 -8.45 -2.45 10.88
C SER A 393 -7.80 -1.21 10.27
N ALA A 394 -8.46 -0.07 10.41
CA ALA A 394 -7.88 1.21 10.06
C ALA A 394 -6.65 1.53 10.92
N LEU A 395 -5.75 2.36 10.40
CA LEU A 395 -4.65 2.89 11.18
C LEU A 395 -5.15 3.68 12.38
N LEU A 396 -4.46 3.56 13.50
CA LEU A 396 -4.65 4.45 14.65
C LEU A 396 -3.83 5.72 14.47
N PRO A 397 -4.38 6.90 14.76
CA PRO A 397 -3.59 8.11 14.85
C PRO A 397 -2.49 7.99 15.92
N ARG A 398 -1.29 8.44 15.59
CA ARG A 398 -0.17 8.50 16.53
C ARG A 398 0.01 9.93 17.01
N PHE A 399 -0.15 10.14 18.31
CA PHE A 399 0.15 11.40 19.00
C PHE A 399 1.32 11.16 19.92
N ILE A 400 2.24 12.10 20.00
CA ILE A 400 3.29 12.05 21.00
C ILE A 400 2.63 12.22 22.37
N ILE A 401 2.77 11.19 23.22
CA ILE A 401 2.30 11.17 24.60
C ILE A 401 3.53 11.19 25.48
N GLY A 402 3.64 12.19 26.38
CA GLY A 402 4.81 12.32 27.21
C GLY A 402 5.78 13.39 26.73
N GLY A 403 7.07 13.18 26.92
CA GLY A 403 8.11 14.18 26.69
C GLY A 403 8.71 14.15 25.27
N SER A 404 8.64 13.00 24.61
CA SER A 404 9.25 12.76 23.30
C SER A 404 8.51 11.65 22.58
N ILE A 405 8.75 11.49 21.27
CA ILE A 405 8.21 10.36 20.50
C ILE A 405 8.82 9.04 21.01
N ASP A 406 8.05 7.98 21.02
CA ASP A 406 8.56 6.65 21.37
C ASP A 406 9.41 6.04 20.25
N ILE A 407 10.34 5.17 20.61
CA ILE A 407 11.12 4.41 19.63
C ILE A 407 10.29 3.22 19.12
N GLY A 408 10.34 2.97 17.80
CA GLY A 408 9.58 1.92 17.14
C GLY A 408 8.29 2.40 16.51
N ALA A 409 7.47 1.44 16.07
CA ALA A 409 6.25 1.68 15.30
C ALA A 409 5.05 2.18 16.15
N TYR A 410 5.15 2.06 17.46
CA TYR A 410 4.04 2.37 18.37
C TYR A 410 4.36 3.52 19.31
N GLU A 411 3.29 4.15 19.82
CA GLU A 411 3.33 5.12 20.92
C GLU A 411 2.61 4.52 22.14
N PHE A 412 3.20 4.58 23.31
CA PHE A 412 2.63 4.05 24.53
C PHE A 412 1.51 4.95 25.06
N GLY A 413 0.46 4.34 25.62
CA GLY A 413 -0.66 5.06 26.23
C GLY A 413 -1.79 5.45 25.29
N LEU A 414 -1.69 5.15 23.98
CA LEU A 414 -2.80 5.32 23.03
C LEU A 414 -3.67 4.06 23.04
N THR A 415 -4.70 4.06 23.87
CA THR A 415 -5.80 3.07 23.83
C THR A 415 -7.11 3.80 23.58
N PRO A 416 -7.81 3.57 22.46
CA PRO A 416 -9.17 4.11 22.28
C PRO A 416 -10.12 3.52 23.34
N GLY A 417 -10.85 4.38 24.05
CA GLY A 417 -11.94 3.93 24.92
C GLY A 417 -13.14 3.40 24.10
N ALA A 418 -13.84 2.38 24.60
CA ALA A 418 -14.96 1.76 23.88
C ALA A 418 -16.12 2.74 23.59
N GLU A 419 -16.38 3.71 24.46
CA GLU A 419 -17.40 4.76 24.25
C GLU A 419 -16.96 5.82 23.20
N GLU A 420 -15.66 6.05 23.03
CA GLU A 420 -15.13 6.97 22.02
C GLU A 420 -15.29 6.41 20.61
N ILE A 421 -15.25 5.09 20.45
CA ILE A 421 -15.36 4.43 19.13
C ILE A 421 -16.76 4.63 18.53
N GLU A 422 -17.82 4.51 19.31
CA GLU A 422 -19.20 4.58 18.81
C GLU A 422 -19.57 5.98 18.30
N LEU A 423 -19.12 7.03 19.00
CA LEU A 423 -19.31 8.42 18.58
C LEU A 423 -18.44 8.80 17.37
N LEU A 424 -17.22 8.25 17.31
CA LEU A 424 -16.33 8.49 16.18
C LEU A 424 -16.80 7.76 14.90
N GLU A 425 -17.45 6.60 15.02
CA GLU A 425 -18.07 5.89 13.90
C GLU A 425 -19.25 6.65 13.28
N ALA A 426 -19.98 7.45 14.07
CA ALA A 426 -21.08 8.27 13.59
C ALA A 426 -20.64 9.44 12.69
N ILE A 427 -19.35 9.77 12.64
CA ILE A 427 -18.82 10.80 11.73
C ILE A 427 -18.88 10.28 10.30
N SER A 428 -19.58 10.99 9.43
CA SER A 428 -19.72 10.62 8.03
C SER A 428 -19.31 11.73 7.06
N VAL A 429 -18.91 11.34 5.85
CA VAL A 429 -18.49 12.25 4.78
C VAL A 429 -19.25 11.90 3.51
N PHE A 430 -20.01 12.86 2.98
CA PHE A 430 -20.83 12.61 1.81
C PHE A 430 -20.99 13.83 0.90
N PRO A 431 -21.18 13.62 -0.42
CA PRO A 431 -21.04 12.35 -1.10
C PRO A 431 -19.56 11.87 -1.09
N ASN A 432 -19.36 10.57 -1.13
CA ASN A 432 -18.05 9.96 -1.27
C ASN A 432 -18.19 8.66 -2.09
N PRO A 433 -17.68 8.59 -3.34
CA PRO A 433 -16.91 9.63 -4.05
C PRO A 433 -17.67 10.95 -4.28
N THR A 434 -16.91 12.04 -4.46
CA THR A 434 -17.44 13.38 -4.72
C THR A 434 -16.84 14.00 -5.98
N ASN A 435 -17.57 14.92 -6.59
CA ASN A 435 -17.07 15.80 -7.66
C ASN A 435 -16.23 16.98 -7.15
N GLY A 436 -15.80 16.94 -5.88
CA GLY A 436 -15.02 17.97 -5.22
C GLY A 436 -15.73 18.68 -4.09
N GLN A 437 -17.07 18.71 -4.07
CA GLN A 437 -17.86 19.28 -2.98
C GLN A 437 -18.38 18.16 -2.07
N PHE A 438 -18.17 18.28 -0.77
CA PHE A 438 -18.59 17.28 0.20
C PHE A 438 -18.94 17.90 1.54
N THR A 439 -19.72 17.18 2.32
CA THR A 439 -20.16 17.55 3.67
C THR A 439 -19.61 16.57 4.67
N ILE A 440 -19.09 17.06 5.78
CA ILE A 440 -18.72 16.26 6.95
C ILE A 440 -19.84 16.42 7.98
N SER A 441 -20.42 15.30 8.40
CA SER A 441 -21.39 15.23 9.49
C SER A 441 -20.71 14.79 10.77
N LEU A 442 -20.84 15.60 11.81
CA LEU A 442 -20.26 15.39 13.12
C LEU A 442 -21.37 15.09 14.14
N PRO A 443 -21.24 14.10 15.01
CA PRO A 443 -22.21 13.82 16.08
C PRO A 443 -22.20 14.91 17.16
N ILE A 444 -21.08 15.60 17.33
CA ILE A 444 -20.85 16.63 18.33
C ILE A 444 -20.35 17.94 17.69
N GLU A 445 -20.51 19.03 18.41
CA GLU A 445 -19.98 20.34 18.03
C GLU A 445 -18.49 20.44 18.42
N ASN A 446 -17.78 21.40 17.83
CA ASN A 446 -16.36 21.67 18.04
C ASN A 446 -15.42 20.51 17.59
N ALA A 447 -15.01 20.61 16.33
CA ALA A 447 -14.02 19.71 15.75
C ALA A 447 -12.91 20.48 15.02
N THR A 448 -11.73 19.90 15.03
CA THR A 448 -10.64 20.27 14.12
C THR A 448 -10.62 19.25 12.98
N ILE A 449 -10.76 19.73 11.75
CA ILE A 449 -10.70 18.92 10.54
C ILE A 449 -9.42 19.24 9.79
N ILE A 450 -8.61 18.25 9.53
CA ILE A 450 -7.40 18.36 8.72
C ILE A 450 -7.57 17.47 7.49
N VAL A 451 -7.39 18.05 6.32
CA VAL A 451 -7.40 17.32 5.05
C VAL A 451 -5.95 17.03 4.67
N LEU A 452 -5.65 15.76 4.51
CA LEU A 452 -4.34 15.26 4.14
C LEU A 452 -4.41 14.64 2.73
N ASP A 453 -3.35 14.79 1.95
CA ASP A 453 -3.17 13.99 0.75
C ASP A 453 -2.70 12.56 1.09
N MET A 454 -2.49 11.74 0.07
CA MET A 454 -2.04 10.35 0.22
C MET A 454 -0.68 10.21 0.90
N LEU A 455 0.14 11.23 0.88
CA LEU A 455 1.46 11.27 1.51
C LEU A 455 1.41 11.80 2.95
N GLY A 456 0.22 12.15 3.45
CA GLY A 456 0.05 12.77 4.77
C GLY A 456 0.37 14.27 4.79
N LYS A 457 0.58 14.91 3.62
CA LYS A 457 0.76 16.37 3.55
C LYS A 457 -0.55 17.06 3.86
N GLN A 458 -0.52 17.97 4.82
CA GLN A 458 -1.67 18.79 5.16
C GLN A 458 -1.99 19.78 4.03
N LEU A 459 -3.20 19.69 3.49
CA LEU A 459 -3.73 20.58 2.46
C LEU A 459 -4.61 21.67 3.07
N LEU A 460 -5.38 21.32 4.10
CA LEU A 460 -6.34 22.20 4.73
C LEU A 460 -6.43 21.87 6.23
N LYS A 461 -6.62 22.90 7.06
CA LYS A 461 -6.98 22.77 8.48
C LYS A 461 -8.12 23.72 8.79
N ILE A 462 -9.19 23.20 9.38
CA ILE A 462 -10.39 23.96 9.75
C ILE A 462 -10.76 23.63 11.19
N GLU A 463 -11.13 24.63 11.94
CA GLU A 463 -11.81 24.49 13.22
C GLU A 463 -13.29 24.84 13.00
N THR A 464 -14.18 23.95 13.36
CA THR A 464 -15.62 24.12 13.17
C THR A 464 -16.38 23.90 14.47
N THR A 465 -17.43 24.69 14.66
CA THR A 465 -18.41 24.52 15.73
C THR A 465 -19.72 23.92 15.22
N GLN A 466 -19.79 23.63 13.91
CA GLN A 466 -21.00 23.16 13.25
C GLN A 466 -21.00 21.64 13.11
N LYS A 467 -22.16 21.02 13.32
CA LYS A 467 -22.34 19.57 13.09
C LYS A 467 -22.29 19.17 11.61
N LEU A 468 -22.55 20.10 10.70
CA LEU A 468 -22.41 19.90 9.26
C LEU A 468 -21.43 20.94 8.71
N THR A 469 -20.34 20.47 8.14
CA THR A 469 -19.29 21.33 7.57
C THR A 469 -19.10 21.01 6.09
N ASN A 470 -19.36 22.00 5.23
CA ASN A 470 -19.22 21.85 3.78
C ASN A 470 -17.82 22.28 3.34
N LEU A 471 -17.17 21.47 2.54
CA LEU A 471 -15.83 21.70 2.03
C LEU A 471 -15.74 21.42 0.54
N GLN A 472 -14.67 21.93 -0.07
CA GLN A 472 -14.37 21.71 -1.48
C GLN A 472 -12.89 21.41 -1.69
N LEU A 473 -12.60 20.44 -2.57
CA LEU A 473 -11.28 20.13 -3.07
C LEU A 473 -11.29 20.16 -4.61
N ASP A 474 -10.25 20.76 -5.18
CA ASP A 474 -10.22 21.07 -6.62
C ASP A 474 -9.45 20.03 -7.46
N LYS A 475 -8.76 19.10 -6.84
CA LYS A 475 -7.96 18.10 -7.54
C LYS A 475 -8.53 16.70 -7.33
N ASN A 476 -8.52 15.89 -8.39
CA ASN A 476 -8.82 14.47 -8.30
C ASN A 476 -7.80 13.79 -7.39
N GLY A 477 -8.24 12.82 -6.62
CA GLY A 477 -7.36 12.08 -5.73
C GLY A 477 -8.08 11.45 -4.56
N ILE A 478 -7.30 10.72 -3.78
CA ILE A 478 -7.71 10.19 -2.49
C ILE A 478 -7.15 11.10 -1.41
N TYR A 479 -8.00 11.45 -0.47
CA TYR A 479 -7.67 12.31 0.65
C TYR A 479 -8.06 11.63 1.96
N PHE A 480 -7.35 11.96 3.02
CA PHE A 480 -7.69 11.55 4.37
C PHE A 480 -8.15 12.77 5.17
N LEU A 481 -9.33 12.66 5.71
CA LEU A 481 -9.93 13.66 6.59
C LEU A 481 -9.66 13.26 8.02
N TYR A 482 -8.69 13.89 8.63
CA TYR A 482 -8.37 13.72 10.04
C TYR A 482 -9.26 14.63 10.86
N ILE A 483 -10.13 14.06 11.68
CA ILE A 483 -11.17 14.79 12.43
C ILE A 483 -10.94 14.57 13.91
N LYS A 484 -10.57 15.63 14.61
CA LYS A 484 -10.35 15.65 16.05
C LYS A 484 -11.53 16.34 16.74
N THR A 485 -12.10 15.69 17.74
CA THR A 485 -13.19 16.20 18.57
C THR A 485 -12.80 16.12 20.05
N SER A 486 -13.68 16.57 20.95
CA SER A 486 -13.49 16.39 22.40
C SER A 486 -13.56 14.92 22.85
N GLN A 487 -14.10 14.04 22.01
CA GLN A 487 -14.30 12.62 22.29
C GLN A 487 -13.22 11.72 21.64
N GLY A 488 -12.25 12.32 20.95
CA GLY A 488 -11.17 11.59 20.29
C GLY A 488 -10.97 12.02 18.84
N THR A 489 -10.29 11.17 18.11
CA THR A 489 -9.92 11.45 16.72
C THR A 489 -10.27 10.27 15.82
N THR A 490 -10.72 10.58 14.61
CA THR A 490 -10.97 9.57 13.56
C THR A 490 -10.43 10.04 12.22
N THR A 491 -10.23 9.10 11.33
CA THR A 491 -9.87 9.38 9.94
C THR A 491 -10.96 8.87 9.00
N ARG A 492 -11.33 9.66 8.02
CA ARG A 492 -12.25 9.28 6.94
C ARG A 492 -11.56 9.43 5.59
N LYS A 493 -11.73 8.44 4.75
CA LYS A 493 -11.27 8.50 3.35
C LYS A 493 -12.27 9.31 2.52
N LEU A 494 -11.76 10.18 1.65
CA LEU A 494 -12.54 10.90 0.65
C LEU A 494 -11.93 10.65 -0.73
N ILE A 495 -12.77 10.29 -1.68
CA ILE A 495 -12.38 10.15 -3.09
C ILE A 495 -12.98 11.35 -3.85
N VAL A 496 -12.10 12.13 -4.48
CA VAL A 496 -12.51 13.21 -5.38
C VAL A 496 -12.31 12.75 -6.81
N ASN A 497 -13.39 12.70 -7.57
CA ASN A 497 -13.41 12.34 -9.00
C ASN A 497 -14.30 13.35 -9.73
N ARG A 498 -13.66 14.30 -10.46
CA ARG A 498 -14.29 15.38 -11.22
C ARG A 498 -14.37 15.05 -12.69
#